data_8992ca30a44c516bdfe1f97d24a2e14b
#
_entry.id   8992ca30a44c516bdfe1f97d24a2e14b
#
_cell.length_a   1.000
_cell.length_b   1.000
_cell.length_c   1.000
_cell.angle_alpha   90.00
_cell.angle_beta   90.00
_cell.angle_gamma   90.00
#
_symmetry.space_group_name_H-M   'P 1'
#
loop_
_entity.id
_entity.type
_entity.pdbx_description
1 polymer ?
#
loop_
_entity_poly.entity_id
_entity_poly.type
_entity_poly.pdbx_seq_one_letter_code
_entity_poly.pdbx_strand_id
1 'polypeptide(L)'
;MKICVLGAGSIGGHVAVLLAESGHAVTVIARGTHLAAIRRSGLKLILDDGSEHTAPDMAATDDIRLAGPQDLVILAVKANQVEALVDDLPTLFHPETVLLPMQNGIPWWYFQRHGGALEGHCVRTVDPQARIMNAIAPQRIIGCVVYPAAAIIAPGVVRHIEGNRYPLGELDGATTERITRIADAFTAAGFKSPILPDIRAEIWLKLWGNLTFNPVSALTHSTLVDICQHPLTRDLASRMMAEAQAIANRLGIEFRVTIDKRIAGAEKVGKHKTSMLQDIEAGREPEIDALVGSVIELGRLTGVATPHIDTVYALVKLLKQTVAAENLCLRALTKDVMEGAMRATLPGGQSVVS
;
A
#
# COMPACT_ATOMS: atom_id res chain seq x y z
N MET A 1 17.48 15.80 7.98
CA MET A 1 16.41 16.35 7.11
C MET A 1 15.16 16.61 7.95
N LYS A 2 14.34 17.60 7.52
CA LYS A 2 12.95 17.74 8.00
C LYS A 2 12.06 16.84 7.15
N ILE A 3 11.32 15.94 7.77
CA ILE A 3 10.51 14.91 7.08
C ILE A 3 9.08 14.99 7.58
N CYS A 4 8.10 15.13 6.68
CA CYS A 4 6.70 14.98 7.02
C CYS A 4 6.15 13.64 6.48
N VAL A 5 5.57 12.82 7.35
CA VAL A 5 4.92 11.57 6.97
C VAL A 5 3.40 11.77 7.01
N LEU A 6 2.79 11.85 5.84
CA LEU A 6 1.34 11.97 5.68
C LEU A 6 0.68 10.59 5.83
N GLY A 7 0.13 10.35 7.01
CA GLY A 7 -0.46 9.08 7.39
C GLY A 7 0.46 8.22 8.27
N ALA A 8 0.36 8.37 9.60
CA ALA A 8 1.05 7.53 10.57
C ALA A 8 0.40 6.13 10.69
N GLY A 9 -0.02 5.56 9.56
CA GLY A 9 -0.54 4.20 9.46
C GLY A 9 0.53 3.14 9.68
N SER A 10 0.25 1.90 9.28
CA SER A 10 1.18 0.78 9.46
C SER A 10 2.53 1.04 8.79
N ILE A 11 2.55 1.45 7.52
CA ILE A 11 3.79 1.72 6.76
C ILE A 11 4.37 3.08 7.16
N GLY A 12 3.54 4.13 7.21
CA GLY A 12 4.03 5.47 7.58
C GLY A 12 4.60 5.51 9.00
N GLY A 13 3.97 4.81 9.95
CA GLY A 13 4.48 4.71 11.31
C GLY A 13 5.80 3.92 11.40
N HIS A 14 5.91 2.80 10.66
CA HIS A 14 7.15 2.04 10.57
C HIS A 14 8.33 2.92 10.08
N VAL A 15 8.11 3.65 8.98
CA VAL A 15 9.14 4.53 8.41
C VAL A 15 9.43 5.73 9.32
N ALA A 16 8.39 6.34 9.91
CA ALA A 16 8.54 7.53 10.73
C ALA A 16 9.39 7.30 11.98
N VAL A 17 9.17 6.18 12.70
CA VAL A 17 9.92 5.88 13.93
C VAL A 17 11.39 5.68 13.61
N LEU A 18 11.74 4.84 12.63
CA LEU A 18 13.14 4.52 12.32
C LEU A 18 13.88 5.72 11.72
N LEU A 19 13.23 6.57 10.91
CA LEU A 19 13.81 7.82 10.44
C LEU A 19 14.04 8.81 11.58
N ALA A 20 13.15 8.91 12.56
CA ALA A 20 13.34 9.75 13.73
C ALA A 20 14.52 9.28 14.58
N GLU A 21 14.63 7.98 14.84
CA GLU A 21 15.76 7.39 15.59
C GLU A 21 17.11 7.56 14.86
N SER A 22 17.10 7.63 13.52
CA SER A 22 18.31 7.92 12.74
C SER A 22 18.68 9.42 12.70
N GLY A 23 18.03 10.23 13.54
CA GLY A 23 18.38 11.65 13.77
C GLY A 23 17.72 12.64 12.83
N HIS A 24 16.62 12.25 12.15
CA HIS A 24 15.82 13.17 11.33
C HIS A 24 14.72 13.85 12.14
N ALA A 25 14.41 15.12 11.82
CA ALA A 25 13.28 15.83 12.40
C ALA A 25 11.98 15.38 11.69
N VAL A 26 11.25 14.45 12.32
CA VAL A 26 10.05 13.83 11.73
C VAL A 26 8.78 14.42 12.32
N THR A 27 7.86 14.83 11.45
CA THR A 27 6.48 15.19 11.79
C THR A 27 5.55 14.17 11.17
N VAL A 28 4.61 13.62 11.93
CA VAL A 28 3.59 12.71 11.42
C VAL A 28 2.22 13.38 11.38
N ILE A 29 1.49 13.14 10.29
CA ILE A 29 0.08 13.50 10.19
C ILE A 29 -0.76 12.27 10.51
N ALA A 30 -1.55 12.38 11.60
CA ALA A 30 -2.40 11.32 12.11
C ALA A 30 -3.74 11.89 12.56
N ARG A 31 -4.73 11.02 12.88
CA ARG A 31 -6.08 11.46 13.28
C ARG A 31 -6.60 10.64 14.45
N GLY A 32 -7.62 11.19 15.11
CA GLY A 32 -8.41 10.49 16.12
C GLY A 32 -7.60 9.92 17.29
N THR A 33 -7.99 8.74 17.73
CA THR A 33 -7.36 8.05 18.88
C THR A 33 -5.89 7.72 18.65
N HIS A 34 -5.49 7.48 17.39
CA HIS A 34 -4.08 7.22 17.03
C HIS A 34 -3.22 8.46 17.28
N LEU A 35 -3.66 9.63 16.80
CA LEU A 35 -2.98 10.90 17.07
C LEU A 35 -2.90 11.22 18.57
N ALA A 36 -4.02 11.05 19.30
CA ALA A 36 -4.05 11.28 20.72
C ALA A 36 -3.05 10.42 21.50
N ALA A 37 -2.89 9.15 21.09
CA ALA A 37 -1.91 8.24 21.65
C ALA A 37 -0.47 8.65 21.35
N ILE A 38 -0.18 9.04 20.08
CA ILE A 38 1.14 9.51 19.66
C ILE A 38 1.54 10.78 20.44
N ARG A 39 0.64 11.75 20.57
CA ARG A 39 0.91 12.99 21.36
C ARG A 39 1.20 12.73 22.83
N ARG A 40 0.58 11.70 23.41
CA ARG A 40 0.74 11.36 24.84
C ARG A 40 2.01 10.58 25.13
N SER A 41 2.40 9.66 24.26
CA SER A 41 3.39 8.62 24.58
C SER A 41 4.42 8.37 23.46
N GLY A 42 4.41 9.18 22.40
CA GLY A 42 5.19 8.93 21.19
C GLY A 42 4.59 7.83 20.31
N LEU A 43 5.16 7.64 19.14
CA LEU A 43 4.80 6.54 18.24
C LEU A 43 5.73 5.36 18.51
N LYS A 44 5.13 4.23 18.87
CA LYS A 44 5.84 2.98 19.17
C LYS A 44 5.86 2.04 17.98
N LEU A 45 7.01 1.44 17.70
CA LEU A 45 7.20 0.40 16.72
C LEU A 45 7.72 -0.86 17.41
N ILE A 46 7.11 -2.00 17.13
CA ILE A 46 7.58 -3.33 17.54
C ILE A 46 8.06 -4.03 16.27
N LEU A 47 9.35 -4.40 16.20
CA LEU A 47 9.91 -5.13 15.08
C LEU A 47 9.57 -6.62 15.12
N ASP A 48 9.88 -7.34 14.05
CA ASP A 48 9.61 -8.77 13.90
C ASP A 48 10.45 -9.64 14.86
N ASP A 49 11.60 -9.15 15.31
CA ASP A 49 12.44 -9.77 16.36
C ASP A 49 11.93 -9.49 17.78
N GLY A 50 10.87 -8.70 17.93
CA GLY A 50 10.28 -8.29 19.21
C GLY A 50 10.92 -7.05 19.84
N SER A 51 11.95 -6.46 19.23
CA SER A 51 12.53 -5.21 19.72
C SER A 51 11.52 -4.06 19.63
N GLU A 52 11.57 -3.15 20.62
CA GLU A 52 10.66 -2.02 20.73
C GLU A 52 11.42 -0.71 20.51
N HIS A 53 10.90 0.09 19.62
CA HIS A 53 11.41 1.41 19.25
C HIS A 53 10.34 2.46 19.54
N THR A 54 10.72 3.62 20.01
CA THR A 54 9.78 4.71 20.33
C THR A 54 10.40 6.05 19.96
N ALA A 55 9.65 6.87 19.27
CA ALA A 55 10.01 8.27 18.98
C ALA A 55 9.17 9.21 19.86
N PRO A 56 9.59 9.48 21.12
CA PRO A 56 8.79 10.25 22.07
C PRO A 56 8.64 11.71 21.67
N ASP A 57 9.66 12.31 21.07
CA ASP A 57 9.70 13.73 20.69
C ASP A 57 9.22 14.00 19.26
N MET A 58 8.62 12.99 18.62
CA MET A 58 8.09 13.12 17.26
C MET A 58 6.89 14.08 17.25
N ALA A 59 6.98 15.13 16.43
CA ALA A 59 5.84 16.03 16.22
C ALA A 59 4.67 15.30 15.57
N ALA A 60 3.46 15.49 16.10
CA ALA A 60 2.26 14.85 15.57
C ALA A 60 1.07 15.82 15.53
N THR A 61 0.43 15.92 14.37
CA THR A 61 -0.72 16.80 14.15
C THR A 61 -1.70 16.17 13.14
N ASP A 62 -2.92 16.67 13.11
CA ASP A 62 -3.93 16.40 12.09
C ASP A 62 -4.04 17.52 11.04
N ASP A 63 -3.38 18.65 11.26
CA ASP A 63 -3.31 19.78 10.32
C ASP A 63 -1.94 19.78 9.60
N ILE A 64 -1.96 19.49 8.31
CA ILE A 64 -0.76 19.45 7.44
C ILE A 64 -0.01 20.79 7.48
N ARG A 65 -0.74 21.90 7.52
CA ARG A 65 -0.18 23.28 7.47
C ARG A 65 0.73 23.60 8.65
N LEU A 66 0.52 22.92 9.79
CA LEU A 66 1.36 23.11 10.98
C LEU A 66 2.75 22.50 10.86
N ALA A 67 2.96 21.58 9.91
CA ALA A 67 4.28 20.98 9.68
C ALA A 67 5.25 21.95 8.99
N GLY A 68 4.74 22.90 8.18
CA GLY A 68 5.55 23.83 7.41
C GLY A 68 6.45 23.17 6.36
N PRO A 69 7.36 23.91 5.70
CA PRO A 69 8.19 23.37 4.63
C PRO A 69 9.13 22.25 5.08
N GLN A 70 9.22 21.20 4.25
CA GLN A 70 9.92 19.95 4.52
C GLN A 70 10.94 19.63 3.43
N ASP A 71 12.03 18.93 3.76
CA ASP A 71 12.97 18.39 2.77
C ASP A 71 12.38 17.18 2.06
N LEU A 72 11.65 16.34 2.81
CA LEU A 72 11.01 15.13 2.31
C LEU A 72 9.57 15.02 2.83
N VAL A 73 8.64 14.83 1.91
CA VAL A 73 7.24 14.54 2.20
C VAL A 73 6.93 13.11 1.78
N ILE A 74 6.61 12.25 2.74
CA ILE A 74 6.26 10.84 2.50
C ILE A 74 4.74 10.71 2.49
N LEU A 75 4.16 10.34 1.34
CA LEU A 75 2.74 10.03 1.22
C LEU A 75 2.49 8.56 1.60
N ALA A 76 2.14 8.31 2.85
CA ALA A 76 1.85 6.96 3.37
C ALA A 76 0.35 6.73 3.64
N VAL A 77 -0.52 7.58 3.12
CA VAL A 77 -1.96 7.35 3.06
C VAL A 77 -2.32 6.44 1.89
N LYS A 78 -3.52 5.82 1.91
CA LYS A 78 -4.01 5.02 0.79
C LYS A 78 -4.20 5.86 -0.47
N ALA A 79 -4.13 5.24 -1.65
CA ALA A 79 -4.24 5.92 -2.94
C ALA A 79 -5.52 6.78 -3.06
N ASN A 80 -6.66 6.28 -2.59
CA ASN A 80 -7.94 6.99 -2.60
C ASN A 80 -8.03 8.17 -1.60
N GLN A 81 -7.03 8.38 -0.76
CA GLN A 81 -6.98 9.47 0.22
C GLN A 81 -6.07 10.63 -0.21
N VAL A 82 -5.28 10.45 -1.27
CA VAL A 82 -4.29 11.46 -1.70
C VAL A 82 -4.99 12.73 -2.21
N GLU A 83 -6.07 12.59 -2.97
CA GLU A 83 -6.80 13.72 -3.52
C GLU A 83 -7.28 14.72 -2.44
N ALA A 84 -7.68 14.23 -1.28
CA ALA A 84 -8.12 15.07 -0.16
C ALA A 84 -7.00 15.92 0.48
N LEU A 85 -5.74 15.66 0.13
CA LEU A 85 -4.58 16.34 0.70
C LEU A 85 -3.99 17.41 -0.24
N VAL A 86 -4.37 17.39 -1.53
CA VAL A 86 -3.67 18.16 -2.57
C VAL A 86 -3.70 19.67 -2.34
N ASP A 87 -4.75 20.21 -1.73
CA ASP A 87 -4.89 21.65 -1.49
C ASP A 87 -3.97 22.15 -0.37
N ASP A 88 -3.62 21.28 0.59
CA ASP A 88 -2.73 21.61 1.70
C ASP A 88 -1.25 21.24 1.43
N LEU A 89 -0.98 20.32 0.47
CA LEU A 89 0.40 19.89 0.15
C LEU A 89 1.37 21.05 -0.15
N PRO A 90 0.98 22.12 -0.86
CA PRO A 90 1.90 23.23 -1.14
C PRO A 90 2.50 23.88 0.12
N THR A 91 1.83 23.80 1.26
CA THR A 91 2.33 24.36 2.54
C THR A 91 3.58 23.59 3.06
N LEU A 92 3.78 22.36 2.58
CA LEU A 92 4.94 21.55 2.91
C LEU A 92 6.13 21.76 1.97
N PHE A 93 5.96 22.51 0.88
CA PHE A 93 6.95 22.61 -0.18
C PHE A 93 7.82 23.84 -0.07
N HIS A 94 9.12 23.62 -0.21
CA HIS A 94 10.11 24.62 -0.64
C HIS A 94 10.68 24.16 -2.02
N PRO A 95 11.56 24.92 -2.69
CA PRO A 95 12.05 24.56 -4.03
C PRO A 95 12.62 23.14 -4.15
N GLU A 96 13.35 22.67 -3.14
CA GLU A 96 14.04 21.39 -3.13
C GLU A 96 13.25 20.24 -2.49
N THR A 97 12.01 20.48 -2.06
CA THR A 97 11.19 19.45 -1.40
C THR A 97 10.95 18.27 -2.34
N VAL A 98 11.25 17.07 -1.85
CA VAL A 98 10.95 15.80 -2.53
C VAL A 98 9.65 15.21 -1.97
N LEU A 99 8.82 14.69 -2.86
CA LEU A 99 7.63 13.92 -2.54
C LEU A 99 7.88 12.43 -2.83
N LEU A 100 7.66 11.58 -1.83
CA LEU A 100 7.85 10.13 -1.89
C LEU A 100 6.53 9.40 -1.70
N PRO A 101 5.79 9.09 -2.78
CA PRO A 101 4.55 8.31 -2.70
C PRO A 101 4.83 6.86 -2.35
N MET A 102 4.09 6.32 -1.36
CA MET A 102 4.20 4.93 -0.88
C MET A 102 2.92 4.13 -1.10
N GLN A 103 2.09 4.51 -2.06
CA GLN A 103 0.87 3.80 -2.40
C GLN A 103 1.16 2.49 -3.14
N ASN A 104 0.27 1.51 -2.96
CA ASN A 104 0.24 0.29 -3.76
C ASN A 104 -0.49 0.54 -5.09
N GLY A 105 -0.23 -0.30 -6.08
CA GLY A 105 -0.89 -0.26 -7.38
C GLY A 105 -0.19 0.64 -8.40
N ILE A 106 -0.90 0.95 -9.49
CA ILE A 106 -0.43 1.93 -10.47
C ILE A 106 -0.63 3.33 -9.87
N PRO A 107 0.45 4.12 -9.72
CA PRO A 107 0.33 5.44 -9.14
C PRO A 107 -0.21 6.46 -10.15
N TRP A 108 -0.81 7.54 -9.64
CA TRP A 108 -1.29 8.66 -10.45
C TRP A 108 -0.20 9.33 -11.31
N TRP A 109 1.07 9.24 -10.90
CA TRP A 109 2.23 9.78 -11.62
C TRP A 109 2.85 8.80 -12.63
N TYR A 110 2.24 7.65 -12.88
CA TYR A 110 2.85 6.55 -13.65
C TYR A 110 3.38 7.00 -15.02
N PHE A 111 2.68 7.86 -15.74
CA PHE A 111 3.09 8.36 -17.04
C PHE A 111 3.80 9.73 -17.02
N GLN A 112 4.10 10.27 -15.84
CA GLN A 112 4.86 11.50 -15.71
C GLN A 112 6.35 11.22 -15.96
N ARG A 113 7.00 12.03 -16.81
CA ARG A 113 8.39 11.81 -17.25
C ARG A 113 8.65 10.38 -17.76
N HIS A 114 7.65 9.79 -18.39
CA HIS A 114 7.67 8.45 -18.94
C HIS A 114 8.37 8.40 -20.30
N GLY A 115 8.25 9.49 -21.06
CA GLY A 115 8.66 9.55 -22.47
C GLY A 115 7.65 8.85 -23.40
N GLY A 116 7.81 9.10 -24.70
CA GLY A 116 6.98 8.48 -25.72
C GLY A 116 5.53 8.99 -25.79
N ALA A 117 4.68 8.21 -26.47
CA ALA A 117 3.31 8.62 -26.80
C ALA A 117 2.36 8.75 -25.60
N LEU A 118 2.70 8.15 -24.46
CA LEU A 118 1.89 8.18 -23.23
C LEU A 118 2.40 9.17 -22.19
N GLU A 119 3.38 10.01 -22.53
CA GLU A 119 3.88 11.05 -21.62
C GLU A 119 2.75 11.93 -21.10
N GLY A 120 2.68 12.07 -19.77
CA GLY A 120 1.67 12.90 -19.12
C GLY A 120 0.23 12.34 -19.15
N HIS A 121 0.02 11.10 -19.61
CA HIS A 121 -1.30 10.48 -19.56
C HIS A 121 -1.78 10.34 -18.11
N CYS A 122 -3.02 10.76 -17.83
CA CYS A 122 -3.63 10.64 -16.52
C CYS A 122 -4.34 9.30 -16.36
N VAL A 123 -3.94 8.51 -15.37
CA VAL A 123 -4.65 7.28 -15.00
C VAL A 123 -5.91 7.65 -14.23
N ARG A 124 -7.04 7.70 -14.94
CA ARG A 124 -8.32 8.22 -14.42
C ARG A 124 -8.91 7.37 -13.29
N THR A 125 -8.58 6.10 -13.24
CA THR A 125 -9.02 5.21 -12.15
C THR A 125 -8.46 5.62 -10.79
N VAL A 126 -7.26 6.23 -10.76
CA VAL A 126 -6.61 6.67 -9.51
C VAL A 126 -6.62 8.19 -9.30
N ASP A 127 -6.82 8.95 -10.37
CA ASP A 127 -6.93 10.42 -10.35
C ASP A 127 -8.03 10.88 -11.34
N PRO A 128 -9.31 10.67 -11.01
CA PRO A 128 -10.44 10.84 -11.95
C PRO A 128 -10.50 12.21 -12.61
N GLN A 129 -10.17 13.25 -11.88
CA GLN A 129 -10.22 14.64 -12.34
C GLN A 129 -8.84 15.23 -12.64
N ALA A 130 -7.77 14.43 -12.59
CA ALA A 130 -6.38 14.89 -12.70
C ALA A 130 -5.99 15.93 -11.63
N ARG A 131 -6.68 15.98 -10.49
CA ARG A 131 -6.38 16.94 -9.43
C ARG A 131 -5.01 16.71 -8.81
N ILE A 132 -4.68 15.45 -8.55
CA ILE A 132 -3.40 15.07 -7.93
C ILE A 132 -2.26 15.39 -8.91
N MET A 133 -2.39 14.97 -10.16
CA MET A 133 -1.40 15.18 -11.21
C MET A 133 -1.15 16.68 -11.48
N ASN A 134 -2.22 17.50 -11.45
CA ASN A 134 -2.10 18.94 -11.70
C ASN A 134 -1.55 19.71 -10.49
N ALA A 135 -1.74 19.22 -9.27
CA ALA A 135 -1.27 19.87 -8.05
C ALA A 135 0.20 19.58 -7.71
N ILE A 136 0.72 18.44 -8.18
CA ILE A 136 2.07 17.97 -7.82
C ILE A 136 2.97 17.94 -9.05
N ALA A 137 3.95 18.82 -9.07
CA ALA A 137 4.94 18.88 -10.14
C ALA A 137 5.75 17.57 -10.19
N PRO A 138 5.88 16.91 -11.36
CA PRO A 138 6.56 15.61 -11.48
C PRO A 138 8.04 15.67 -11.09
N GLN A 139 8.66 16.84 -11.16
CA GLN A 139 10.04 17.05 -10.74
C GLN A 139 10.25 16.86 -9.22
N ARG A 140 9.20 16.94 -8.41
CA ARG A 140 9.27 16.68 -6.96
C ARG A 140 9.21 15.21 -6.61
N ILE A 141 8.77 14.35 -7.53
CA ILE A 141 8.44 12.97 -7.22
C ILE A 141 9.68 12.09 -7.35
N ILE A 142 9.90 11.25 -6.34
CA ILE A 142 10.72 10.05 -6.43
C ILE A 142 9.79 8.86 -6.22
N GLY A 143 9.77 7.92 -7.15
CA GLY A 143 8.99 6.70 -7.05
C GLY A 143 9.52 5.80 -5.93
N CYS A 144 8.62 5.15 -5.20
CA CYS A 144 8.96 4.19 -4.16
C CYS A 144 8.05 2.97 -4.26
N VAL A 145 8.61 1.78 -4.07
CA VAL A 145 7.83 0.54 -3.94
C VAL A 145 7.99 0.00 -2.52
N VAL A 146 6.87 -0.22 -1.83
CA VAL A 146 6.84 -0.65 -0.43
C VAL A 146 6.68 -2.16 -0.34
N TYR A 147 7.70 -2.87 0.09
CA TYR A 147 7.62 -4.33 0.30
C TYR A 147 7.26 -4.74 1.73
N PRO A 148 7.63 -3.98 2.77
CA PRO A 148 7.33 -4.37 4.15
C PRO A 148 5.84 -4.53 4.41
N ALA A 149 5.54 -5.46 5.31
CA ALA A 149 4.24 -5.64 5.93
C ALA A 149 4.29 -5.15 7.38
N ALA A 150 3.31 -4.35 7.77
CA ALA A 150 3.16 -3.85 9.13
C ALA A 150 1.67 -3.67 9.46
N ALA A 151 1.32 -3.61 10.75
CA ALA A 151 -0.05 -3.41 11.21
C ALA A 151 -0.09 -2.45 12.40
N ILE A 152 -1.15 -1.65 12.49
CA ILE A 152 -1.49 -0.95 13.73
C ILE A 152 -2.16 -1.97 14.64
N ILE A 153 -1.55 -2.24 15.79
CA ILE A 153 -2.06 -3.21 16.76
C ILE A 153 -2.79 -2.55 17.94
N ALA A 154 -2.50 -1.27 18.17
CA ALA A 154 -3.19 -0.40 19.13
C ALA A 154 -2.99 1.07 18.72
N PRO A 155 -3.81 2.02 19.20
CA PRO A 155 -3.54 3.44 19.00
C PRO A 155 -2.12 3.82 19.45
N GLY A 156 -1.33 4.43 18.55
CA GLY A 156 0.08 4.80 18.80
C GLY A 156 1.07 3.63 18.72
N VAL A 157 0.65 2.41 18.34
CA VAL A 157 1.52 1.23 18.29
C VAL A 157 1.45 0.55 16.94
N VAL A 158 2.57 0.49 16.24
CA VAL A 158 2.76 -0.23 14.97
C VAL A 158 3.58 -1.48 15.23
N ARG A 159 3.20 -2.58 14.61
CA ARG A 159 4.00 -3.81 14.56
C ARG A 159 4.49 -4.05 13.13
N HIS A 160 5.77 -4.14 12.95
CA HIS A 160 6.41 -4.67 11.76
C HIS A 160 6.21 -6.18 11.71
N ILE A 161 5.87 -6.72 10.54
CA ILE A 161 5.58 -8.15 10.36
C ILE A 161 6.71 -8.80 9.59
N GLU A 162 7.08 -8.21 8.47
CA GLU A 162 8.16 -8.73 7.61
C GLU A 162 8.66 -7.69 6.61
N GLY A 163 9.88 -7.89 6.13
CA GLY A 163 10.49 -7.12 5.04
C GLY A 163 11.00 -5.76 5.47
N ASN A 164 12.03 -5.27 4.78
CA ASN A 164 12.61 -3.93 5.04
C ASN A 164 13.03 -3.23 3.74
N ARG A 165 12.50 -3.66 2.57
CA ARG A 165 12.94 -3.16 1.26
C ARG A 165 12.01 -2.08 0.74
N TYR A 166 12.59 -0.89 0.44
CA TYR A 166 11.93 0.28 -0.15
C TYR A 166 12.73 0.75 -1.37
N PRO A 167 12.62 0.11 -2.53
CA PRO A 167 13.30 0.55 -3.75
C PRO A 167 12.83 1.94 -4.16
N LEU A 168 13.78 2.76 -4.60
CA LEU A 168 13.57 4.12 -5.03
C LEU A 168 13.94 4.29 -6.50
N GLY A 169 13.33 5.23 -7.21
CA GLY A 169 13.71 5.57 -8.58
C GLY A 169 13.22 6.93 -8.99
N GLU A 170 14.07 7.68 -9.69
CA GLU A 170 13.63 8.87 -10.42
C GLU A 170 12.67 8.46 -11.54
N LEU A 171 11.71 9.33 -11.90
CA LEU A 171 10.71 9.01 -12.90
C LEU A 171 11.28 8.84 -14.31
N ASP A 172 12.46 9.40 -14.58
CA ASP A 172 13.21 9.27 -15.85
C ASP A 172 14.38 8.28 -15.76
N GLY A 173 14.52 7.58 -14.63
CA GLY A 173 15.58 6.60 -14.43
C GLY A 173 16.96 7.17 -14.07
N ALA A 174 17.07 8.49 -13.89
CA ALA A 174 18.33 9.11 -13.53
C ALA A 174 18.76 8.75 -12.10
N THR A 175 20.07 8.81 -11.82
CA THR A 175 20.60 8.77 -10.46
C THR A 175 21.06 10.18 -10.09
N THR A 176 20.29 10.87 -9.26
CA THR A 176 20.53 12.26 -8.85
C THR A 176 21.04 12.33 -7.42
N GLU A 177 21.63 13.46 -7.02
CA GLU A 177 22.05 13.68 -5.62
C GLU A 177 20.87 13.59 -4.64
N ARG A 178 19.68 14.05 -5.03
CA ARG A 178 18.51 14.01 -4.14
C ARG A 178 18.04 12.59 -3.85
N ILE A 179 18.02 11.69 -4.86
CA ILE A 179 17.64 10.30 -4.63
C ILE A 179 18.68 9.56 -3.80
N THR A 180 19.98 9.84 -4.03
CA THR A 180 21.07 9.28 -3.24
C THR A 180 20.95 9.69 -1.78
N ARG A 181 20.74 10.98 -1.51
CA ARG A 181 20.54 11.50 -0.13
C ARG A 181 19.35 10.82 0.59
N ILE A 182 18.25 10.55 -0.12
CA ILE A 182 17.09 9.86 0.47
C ILE A 182 17.38 8.38 0.68
N ALA A 183 18.03 7.71 -0.28
CA ALA A 183 18.42 6.30 -0.15
C ALA A 183 19.39 6.10 1.02
N ASP A 184 20.34 7.00 1.21
CA ASP A 184 21.27 6.99 2.34
C ASP A 184 20.55 7.17 3.68
N ALA A 185 19.58 8.10 3.75
CA ALA A 185 18.76 8.31 4.95
C ALA A 185 17.94 7.07 5.32
N PHE A 186 17.33 6.42 4.33
CA PHE A 186 16.60 5.16 4.52
C PHE A 186 17.55 4.03 4.94
N THR A 187 18.75 3.96 4.33
CA THR A 187 19.76 2.94 4.68
C THR A 187 20.29 3.14 6.11
N ALA A 188 20.54 4.39 6.51
CA ALA A 188 20.91 4.71 7.88
C ALA A 188 19.83 4.36 8.90
N ALA A 189 18.55 4.42 8.51
CA ALA A 189 17.41 3.99 9.29
C ALA A 189 17.18 2.45 9.28
N GLY A 190 18.08 1.66 8.67
CA GLY A 190 18.01 0.20 8.64
C GLY A 190 17.23 -0.40 7.47
N PHE A 191 16.73 0.41 6.53
CA PHE A 191 16.02 -0.08 5.37
C PHE A 191 16.96 -0.47 4.22
N LYS A 192 16.48 -1.38 3.37
CA LYS A 192 17.12 -1.69 2.08
C LYS A 192 16.46 -0.82 1.01
N SER A 193 17.13 0.25 0.58
CA SER A 193 16.59 1.23 -0.36
C SER A 193 17.44 1.36 -1.63
N PRO A 194 17.50 0.31 -2.47
CA PRO A 194 18.25 0.38 -3.72
C PRO A 194 17.66 1.43 -4.66
N ILE A 195 18.53 2.17 -5.35
CA ILE A 195 18.15 3.07 -6.42
C ILE A 195 18.03 2.26 -7.71
N LEU A 196 16.87 2.32 -8.35
CA LEU A 196 16.56 1.56 -9.56
C LEU A 196 16.48 2.50 -10.76
N PRO A 197 17.05 2.10 -11.92
CA PRO A 197 16.93 2.87 -13.16
C PRO A 197 15.53 2.78 -13.78
N ASP A 198 14.74 1.77 -13.39
CA ASP A 198 13.35 1.60 -13.83
C ASP A 198 12.46 1.23 -12.64
N ILE A 199 11.91 2.25 -12.01
CA ILE A 199 10.97 2.08 -10.89
C ILE A 199 9.63 1.50 -11.35
N ARG A 200 9.24 1.69 -12.63
CA ARG A 200 7.99 1.16 -13.18
C ARG A 200 8.04 -0.35 -13.32
N ALA A 201 9.17 -0.91 -13.74
CA ALA A 201 9.39 -2.36 -13.76
C ALA A 201 9.21 -2.96 -12.35
N GLU A 202 9.70 -2.29 -11.31
CA GLU A 202 9.55 -2.72 -9.92
C GLU A 202 8.09 -2.61 -9.43
N ILE A 203 7.38 -1.53 -9.82
CA ILE A 203 5.94 -1.39 -9.58
C ILE A 203 5.19 -2.57 -10.16
N TRP A 204 5.42 -2.90 -11.45
CA TRP A 204 4.76 -4.03 -12.10
C TRP A 204 5.09 -5.37 -11.47
N LEU A 205 6.35 -5.59 -11.06
CA LEU A 205 6.77 -6.83 -10.41
C LEU A 205 5.99 -7.08 -9.11
N LYS A 206 5.83 -6.03 -8.28
CA LYS A 206 5.02 -6.11 -7.06
C LYS A 206 3.53 -6.22 -7.38
N LEU A 207 3.03 -5.35 -8.26
CA LEU A 207 1.63 -5.29 -8.66
C LEU A 207 1.14 -6.62 -9.21
N TRP A 208 1.97 -7.32 -9.97
CA TRP A 208 1.63 -8.61 -10.58
C TRP A 208 1.13 -9.65 -9.57
N GLY A 209 1.72 -9.67 -8.38
CA GLY A 209 1.20 -10.47 -7.26
C GLY A 209 -0.05 -9.85 -6.61
N ASN A 210 -0.01 -8.54 -6.34
CA ASN A 210 -1.08 -7.86 -5.61
C ASN A 210 -2.41 -7.84 -6.37
N LEU A 211 -2.38 -7.54 -7.69
CA LEU A 211 -3.59 -7.53 -8.51
C LEU A 211 -4.24 -8.92 -8.62
N THR A 212 -3.44 -9.98 -8.47
CA THR A 212 -3.89 -11.37 -8.62
C THR A 212 -4.37 -11.95 -7.29
N PHE A 213 -3.51 -11.94 -6.28
CA PHE A 213 -3.80 -12.64 -5.02
C PHE A 213 -4.67 -11.83 -4.05
N ASN A 214 -4.49 -10.50 -3.99
CA ASN A 214 -5.21 -9.70 -3.00
C ASN A 214 -6.74 -9.75 -3.18
N PRO A 215 -7.28 -9.55 -4.39
CA PRO A 215 -8.73 -9.61 -4.59
C PRO A 215 -9.29 -11.02 -4.39
N VAL A 216 -8.60 -12.07 -4.84
CA VAL A 216 -9.03 -13.45 -4.63
C VAL A 216 -9.04 -13.79 -3.14
N SER A 217 -8.00 -13.40 -2.39
CA SER A 217 -7.93 -13.57 -0.94
C SER A 217 -9.07 -12.84 -0.21
N ALA A 218 -9.39 -11.62 -0.62
CA ALA A 218 -10.49 -10.83 -0.04
C ALA A 218 -11.87 -11.46 -0.27
N LEU A 219 -12.10 -12.04 -1.47
CA LEU A 219 -13.35 -12.69 -1.83
C LEU A 219 -13.54 -14.05 -1.14
N THR A 220 -12.45 -14.80 -0.94
CA THR A 220 -12.50 -16.19 -0.47
C THR A 220 -12.12 -16.36 0.98
N HIS A 221 -11.60 -15.31 1.63
CA HIS A 221 -10.98 -15.36 2.96
C HIS A 221 -9.81 -16.34 3.07
N SER A 222 -9.21 -16.73 1.94
CA SER A 222 -8.10 -17.68 1.86
C SER A 222 -6.74 -16.99 1.96
N THR A 223 -5.75 -17.74 2.44
CA THR A 223 -4.35 -17.29 2.49
C THR A 223 -3.65 -17.51 1.15
N LEU A 224 -2.43 -16.99 0.98
CA LEU A 224 -1.66 -17.13 -0.26
C LEU A 224 -1.46 -18.61 -0.64
N VAL A 225 -1.07 -19.45 0.31
CA VAL A 225 -0.84 -20.87 0.05
C VAL A 225 -2.13 -21.58 -0.39
N ASP A 226 -3.28 -21.27 0.22
CA ASP A 226 -4.56 -21.87 -0.14
C ASP A 226 -4.94 -21.55 -1.59
N ILE A 227 -4.76 -20.29 -2.01
CA ILE A 227 -5.04 -19.86 -3.39
C ILE A 227 -4.11 -20.53 -4.39
N CYS A 228 -2.82 -20.67 -4.05
CA CYS A 228 -1.82 -21.24 -4.94
C CYS A 228 -1.96 -22.77 -5.07
N GLN A 229 -2.43 -23.48 -4.04
CA GLN A 229 -2.55 -24.93 -4.04
C GLN A 229 -3.90 -25.43 -4.59
N HIS A 230 -4.95 -24.62 -4.53
CA HIS A 230 -6.24 -24.99 -5.09
C HIS A 230 -6.22 -24.88 -6.63
N PRO A 231 -6.49 -25.95 -7.40
CA PRO A 231 -6.25 -25.99 -8.85
C PRO A 231 -6.97 -24.88 -9.63
N LEU A 232 -8.25 -24.60 -9.31
CA LEU A 232 -9.04 -23.61 -10.05
C LEU A 232 -8.59 -22.17 -9.75
N THR A 233 -8.22 -21.84 -8.51
CA THR A 233 -7.72 -20.50 -8.18
C THR A 233 -6.29 -20.28 -8.65
N ARG A 234 -5.47 -21.35 -8.72
CA ARG A 234 -4.15 -21.30 -9.35
C ARG A 234 -4.26 -21.01 -10.87
N ASP A 235 -5.19 -21.64 -11.57
CA ASP A 235 -5.45 -21.38 -12.99
C ASP A 235 -5.96 -19.96 -13.20
N LEU A 236 -6.91 -19.49 -12.40
CA LEU A 236 -7.38 -18.10 -12.41
C LEU A 236 -6.22 -17.11 -12.20
N ALA A 237 -5.37 -17.37 -11.20
CA ALA A 237 -4.21 -16.52 -10.92
C ALA A 237 -3.25 -16.48 -12.13
N SER A 238 -3.00 -17.63 -12.77
CA SER A 238 -2.16 -17.69 -13.97
C SER A 238 -2.74 -16.88 -15.12
N ARG A 239 -4.05 -16.92 -15.36
CA ARG A 239 -4.73 -16.16 -16.41
C ARG A 239 -4.71 -14.66 -16.13
N MET A 240 -5.01 -14.22 -14.90
CA MET A 240 -4.91 -12.81 -14.51
C MET A 240 -3.48 -12.29 -14.66
N MET A 241 -2.49 -13.10 -14.30
CA MET A 241 -1.08 -12.74 -14.48
C MET A 241 -0.70 -12.62 -15.96
N ALA A 242 -1.23 -13.49 -16.83
CA ALA A 242 -0.98 -13.43 -18.26
C ALA A 242 -1.57 -12.17 -18.92
N GLU A 243 -2.79 -11.78 -18.54
CA GLU A 243 -3.41 -10.53 -18.97
C GLU A 243 -2.57 -9.31 -18.53
N ALA A 244 -2.17 -9.25 -17.26
CA ALA A 244 -1.34 -8.18 -16.73
C ALA A 244 0.05 -8.12 -17.40
N GLN A 245 0.66 -9.29 -17.66
CA GLN A 245 1.94 -9.38 -18.37
C GLN A 245 1.83 -8.84 -19.80
N ALA A 246 0.75 -9.17 -20.51
CA ALA A 246 0.51 -8.67 -21.85
C ALA A 246 0.40 -7.13 -21.88
N ILE A 247 -0.29 -6.53 -20.89
CA ILE A 247 -0.38 -5.07 -20.75
C ILE A 247 1.01 -4.47 -20.46
N ALA A 248 1.72 -5.01 -19.47
CA ALA A 248 3.05 -4.54 -19.09
C ALA A 248 4.03 -4.58 -20.27
N ASN A 249 4.03 -5.67 -21.03
CA ASN A 249 4.88 -5.80 -22.24
C ASN A 249 4.55 -4.73 -23.29
N ARG A 250 3.28 -4.36 -23.48
CA ARG A 250 2.88 -3.25 -24.37
C ARG A 250 3.37 -1.89 -23.89
N LEU A 251 3.60 -1.76 -22.58
CA LEU A 251 4.16 -0.56 -21.94
C LEU A 251 5.70 -0.61 -21.83
N GLY A 252 6.36 -1.60 -22.45
CA GLY A 252 7.81 -1.74 -22.45
C GLY A 252 8.39 -2.41 -21.20
N ILE A 253 7.56 -2.98 -20.33
CA ILE A 253 8.01 -3.68 -19.10
C ILE A 253 8.18 -5.17 -19.39
N GLU A 254 9.35 -5.70 -19.08
CA GLU A 254 9.66 -7.13 -19.20
C GLU A 254 9.82 -7.78 -17.81
N PHE A 255 9.11 -8.87 -17.59
CA PHE A 255 9.25 -9.64 -16.34
C PHE A 255 10.42 -10.61 -16.42
N ARG A 256 11.31 -10.57 -15.43
CA ARG A 256 12.48 -11.46 -15.34
C ARG A 256 12.16 -12.86 -14.80
N VAL A 257 10.91 -13.11 -14.40
CA VAL A 257 10.43 -14.37 -13.85
C VAL A 257 9.18 -14.83 -14.58
N THR A 258 8.99 -16.14 -14.69
CA THR A 258 7.77 -16.73 -15.27
C THR A 258 6.60 -16.67 -14.30
N ILE A 259 5.38 -16.77 -14.82
CA ILE A 259 4.14 -16.86 -14.05
C ILE A 259 4.23 -17.99 -13.00
N ASP A 260 4.66 -19.17 -13.42
CA ASP A 260 4.79 -20.33 -12.52
C ASP A 260 5.77 -20.06 -11.37
N LYS A 261 6.93 -19.46 -11.66
CA LYS A 261 7.90 -19.06 -10.62
C LYS A 261 7.30 -18.02 -9.68
N ARG A 262 6.50 -17.10 -10.19
CA ARG A 262 5.85 -16.07 -9.38
C ARG A 262 4.79 -16.66 -8.45
N ILE A 263 3.96 -17.58 -8.95
CA ILE A 263 2.95 -18.30 -8.16
C ILE A 263 3.65 -19.19 -7.12
N ALA A 264 4.68 -19.96 -7.50
CA ALA A 264 5.46 -20.77 -6.57
C ALA A 264 6.16 -19.92 -5.48
N GLY A 265 6.57 -18.71 -5.82
CA GLY A 265 7.10 -17.74 -4.84
C GLY A 265 6.03 -17.31 -3.83
N ALA A 266 4.80 -17.02 -4.27
CA ALA A 266 3.68 -16.69 -3.40
C ALA A 266 3.26 -17.86 -2.50
N GLU A 267 3.28 -19.09 -3.05
CA GLU A 267 2.98 -20.30 -2.29
C GLU A 267 3.96 -20.50 -1.11
N LYS A 268 5.25 -20.21 -1.31
CA LYS A 268 6.28 -20.33 -0.27
C LYS A 268 6.11 -19.34 0.91
N VAL A 269 5.38 -18.25 0.71
CA VAL A 269 5.05 -17.32 1.80
C VAL A 269 4.12 -17.98 2.83
N GLY A 270 3.37 -19.00 2.43
CA GLY A 270 2.57 -19.83 3.33
C GLY A 270 1.23 -19.20 3.71
N LYS A 271 0.80 -19.42 4.97
CA LYS A 271 -0.50 -18.97 5.50
C LYS A 271 -0.51 -17.47 5.80
N HIS A 272 -0.20 -16.67 4.79
CA HIS A 272 -0.21 -15.22 4.88
C HIS A 272 -1.53 -14.64 4.33
N LYS A 273 -2.19 -13.78 5.12
CA LYS A 273 -3.36 -13.00 4.70
C LYS A 273 -2.89 -11.76 3.94
N THR A 274 -3.44 -11.55 2.75
CA THR A 274 -3.13 -10.36 1.96
C THR A 274 -3.61 -9.07 2.65
N SER A 275 -3.02 -7.93 2.29
CA SER A 275 -3.42 -6.62 2.84
C SER A 275 -4.89 -6.30 2.55
N MET A 276 -5.42 -6.71 1.39
CA MET A 276 -6.83 -6.49 1.03
C MET A 276 -7.77 -7.33 1.90
N LEU A 277 -7.43 -8.59 2.18
CA LEU A 277 -8.20 -9.40 3.13
C LEU A 277 -8.17 -8.79 4.53
N GLN A 278 -7.01 -8.33 4.99
CA GLN A 278 -6.90 -7.63 6.27
C GLN A 278 -7.75 -6.35 6.34
N ASP A 279 -7.88 -5.62 5.23
CA ASP A 279 -8.76 -4.45 5.14
C ASP A 279 -10.23 -4.85 5.27
N ILE A 280 -10.69 -5.87 4.55
CA ILE A 280 -12.08 -6.37 4.64
C ILE A 280 -12.39 -6.89 6.04
N GLU A 281 -11.48 -7.66 6.66
CA GLU A 281 -11.64 -8.16 8.03
C GLU A 281 -11.70 -7.04 9.08
N ALA A 282 -11.12 -5.89 8.80
CA ALA A 282 -11.11 -4.74 9.67
C ALA A 282 -12.16 -3.67 9.30
N GLY A 283 -13.05 -3.95 8.33
CA GLY A 283 -14.04 -2.99 7.84
C GLY A 283 -13.42 -1.76 7.17
N ARG A 284 -12.18 -1.86 6.68
CA ARG A 284 -11.49 -0.77 5.99
C ARG A 284 -11.67 -0.88 4.49
N GLU A 285 -11.72 0.27 3.83
CA GLU A 285 -11.83 0.34 2.38
C GLU A 285 -10.60 -0.26 1.68
N PRO A 286 -10.78 -1.27 0.78
CA PRO A 286 -9.68 -1.85 0.02
C PRO A 286 -9.22 -0.95 -1.14
N GLU A 287 -7.94 -1.01 -1.51
CA GLU A 287 -7.34 -0.24 -2.62
C GLU A 287 -7.57 -0.92 -3.98
N ILE A 288 -8.79 -1.38 -4.25
CA ILE A 288 -9.12 -2.18 -5.44
C ILE A 288 -8.93 -1.38 -6.74
N ASP A 289 -9.20 -0.08 -6.72
CA ASP A 289 -9.10 0.77 -7.91
C ASP A 289 -7.63 0.95 -8.33
N ALA A 290 -6.74 1.25 -7.40
CA ALA A 290 -5.31 1.40 -7.69
C ALA A 290 -4.62 0.07 -8.05
N LEU A 291 -5.08 -1.06 -7.49
CA LEU A 291 -4.46 -2.36 -7.70
C LEU A 291 -4.98 -3.09 -8.94
N VAL A 292 -6.27 -2.98 -9.24
CA VAL A 292 -6.93 -3.77 -10.30
C VAL A 292 -7.59 -2.89 -11.33
N GLY A 293 -8.39 -1.90 -10.91
CA GLY A 293 -9.09 -1.00 -11.82
C GLY A 293 -8.16 -0.23 -12.75
N SER A 294 -7.01 0.22 -12.22
CA SER A 294 -5.98 0.89 -13.02
C SER A 294 -5.39 -0.03 -14.11
N VAL A 295 -5.21 -1.32 -13.81
CA VAL A 295 -4.71 -2.30 -14.79
C VAL A 295 -5.73 -2.52 -15.91
N ILE A 296 -7.02 -2.54 -15.59
CA ILE A 296 -8.10 -2.61 -16.59
C ILE A 296 -8.06 -1.37 -17.51
N GLU A 297 -7.87 -0.17 -16.94
CA GLU A 297 -7.71 1.07 -17.71
C GLU A 297 -6.50 0.98 -18.64
N LEU A 298 -5.35 0.51 -18.14
CA LEU A 298 -4.16 0.29 -18.95
C LEU A 298 -4.36 -0.80 -20.01
N GLY A 299 -5.16 -1.83 -19.75
CA GLY A 299 -5.57 -2.82 -20.72
C GLY A 299 -6.31 -2.19 -21.91
N ARG A 300 -7.28 -1.32 -21.64
CA ARG A 300 -8.00 -0.57 -22.66
C ARG A 300 -7.08 0.35 -23.45
N LEU A 301 -6.17 1.05 -22.75
CA LEU A 301 -5.20 1.97 -23.35
C LEU A 301 -4.24 1.25 -24.31
N THR A 302 -3.85 0.01 -23.98
CA THR A 302 -2.90 -0.80 -24.76
C THR A 302 -3.56 -1.78 -25.73
N GLY A 303 -4.90 -1.83 -25.76
CA GLY A 303 -5.67 -2.76 -26.60
C GLY A 303 -5.58 -4.22 -26.16
N VAL A 304 -5.31 -4.47 -24.88
CA VAL A 304 -5.25 -5.82 -24.26
C VAL A 304 -6.54 -6.09 -23.51
N ALA A 305 -7.23 -7.18 -23.84
CA ALA A 305 -8.43 -7.61 -23.12
C ALA A 305 -8.07 -8.20 -21.75
N THR A 306 -8.95 -7.94 -20.76
CA THR A 306 -8.74 -8.32 -19.35
C THR A 306 -9.92 -9.10 -18.74
N PRO A 307 -10.47 -10.14 -19.41
CA PRO A 307 -11.73 -10.76 -18.99
C PRO A 307 -11.68 -11.38 -17.58
N HIS A 308 -10.55 -11.95 -17.17
CA HIS A 308 -10.42 -12.53 -15.82
C HIS A 308 -10.23 -11.43 -14.76
N ILE A 309 -9.41 -10.41 -15.06
CA ILE A 309 -9.19 -9.26 -14.18
C ILE A 309 -10.51 -8.48 -14.02
N ASP A 310 -11.26 -8.22 -15.12
CA ASP A 310 -12.56 -7.55 -15.11
C ASP A 310 -13.57 -8.27 -14.20
N THR A 311 -13.63 -9.62 -14.32
CA THR A 311 -14.54 -10.44 -13.53
C THR A 311 -14.24 -10.32 -12.04
N VAL A 312 -12.98 -10.50 -11.66
CA VAL A 312 -12.56 -10.41 -10.25
C VAL A 312 -12.74 -8.98 -9.71
N TYR A 313 -12.44 -7.97 -10.52
CA TYR A 313 -12.67 -6.57 -10.16
C TYR A 313 -14.14 -6.28 -9.85
N ALA A 314 -15.06 -6.73 -10.70
CA ALA A 314 -16.49 -6.54 -10.49
C ALA A 314 -16.97 -7.14 -9.17
N LEU A 315 -16.53 -8.36 -8.84
CA LEU A 315 -16.88 -9.04 -7.59
C LEU A 315 -16.35 -8.31 -6.36
N VAL A 316 -15.10 -7.85 -6.38
CA VAL A 316 -14.52 -7.09 -5.25
C VAL A 316 -15.13 -5.70 -5.12
N LYS A 317 -15.49 -5.05 -6.23
CA LYS A 317 -16.23 -3.77 -6.18
C LYS A 317 -17.59 -3.92 -5.50
N LEU A 318 -18.31 -4.99 -5.79
CA LEU A 318 -19.56 -5.29 -5.11
C LEU A 318 -19.34 -5.59 -3.63
N LEU A 319 -18.33 -6.42 -3.28
CA LEU A 319 -17.96 -6.68 -1.89
C LEU A 319 -17.64 -5.38 -1.13
N LYS A 320 -16.82 -4.50 -1.72
CA LYS A 320 -16.50 -3.17 -1.15
C LYS A 320 -17.78 -2.36 -0.88
N GLN A 321 -18.70 -2.32 -1.85
CA GLN A 321 -19.97 -1.61 -1.71
C GLN A 321 -20.83 -2.20 -0.59
N THR A 322 -20.96 -3.52 -0.52
CA THR A 322 -21.72 -4.22 0.53
C THR A 322 -21.15 -3.94 1.92
N VAL A 323 -19.82 -4.09 2.08
CA VAL A 323 -19.13 -3.82 3.36
C VAL A 323 -19.37 -2.37 3.81
N ALA A 324 -19.29 -1.41 2.90
CA ALA A 324 -19.50 0.00 3.21
C ALA A 324 -20.98 0.32 3.53
N ALA A 325 -21.92 -0.18 2.72
CA ALA A 325 -23.36 0.11 2.87
C ALA A 325 -23.93 -0.48 4.16
N GLU A 326 -23.50 -1.68 4.54
CA GLU A 326 -23.97 -2.40 5.72
C GLU A 326 -23.08 -2.16 6.95
N ASN A 327 -22.02 -1.35 6.83
CA ASN A 327 -21.02 -1.09 7.89
C ASN A 327 -20.44 -2.39 8.49
N LEU A 328 -20.02 -3.32 7.61
CA LEU A 328 -19.62 -4.66 8.00
C LEU A 328 -18.11 -4.77 8.26
N CYS A 329 -17.78 -5.66 9.19
CA CYS A 329 -16.48 -6.32 9.32
C CYS A 329 -16.66 -7.79 8.99
N LEU A 330 -16.09 -8.27 7.89
CA LEU A 330 -16.22 -9.67 7.48
C LEU A 330 -15.00 -10.46 7.94
N ARG A 331 -15.14 -11.23 9.02
CA ARG A 331 -14.06 -12.07 9.55
C ARG A 331 -14.49 -13.53 9.56
N ALA A 332 -13.69 -14.41 8.97
CA ALA A 332 -13.88 -15.84 9.09
C ALA A 332 -13.59 -16.28 10.53
N LEU A 333 -14.56 -16.92 11.18
CA LEU A 333 -14.44 -17.52 12.51
C LEU A 333 -14.52 -19.05 12.39
N THR A 334 -13.75 -19.77 13.19
CA THR A 334 -13.96 -21.23 13.35
C THR A 334 -15.28 -21.48 14.06
N LYS A 335 -15.89 -22.64 13.80
CA LYS A 335 -17.16 -23.03 14.45
C LYS A 335 -17.03 -23.00 15.97
N ASP A 336 -15.92 -23.48 16.52
CA ASP A 336 -15.66 -23.52 17.96
C ASP A 336 -15.65 -22.11 18.58
N VAL A 337 -15.06 -21.12 17.90
CA VAL A 337 -15.05 -19.72 18.34
C VAL A 337 -16.46 -19.12 18.31
N MET A 338 -17.24 -19.44 17.27
CA MET A 338 -18.65 -19.00 17.17
C MET A 338 -19.51 -19.61 18.27
N GLU A 339 -19.39 -20.91 18.52
CA GLU A 339 -20.15 -21.58 19.58
C GLU A 339 -19.78 -21.06 20.97
N GLY A 340 -18.50 -20.78 21.21
CA GLY A 340 -18.04 -20.15 22.45
C GLY A 340 -18.61 -18.75 22.64
N ALA A 341 -18.63 -17.92 21.58
CA ALA A 341 -19.20 -16.59 21.60
C ALA A 341 -20.73 -16.59 21.81
N MET A 342 -21.45 -17.53 21.17
CA MET A 342 -22.90 -17.70 21.37
C MET A 342 -23.25 -18.12 22.79
N ARG A 343 -22.47 -19.01 23.41
CA ARG A 343 -22.66 -19.42 24.81
C ARG A 343 -22.41 -18.28 25.79
N ALA A 344 -21.47 -17.40 25.48
CA ALA A 344 -21.13 -16.24 26.32
C ALA A 344 -22.18 -15.11 26.23
N THR A 345 -23.00 -15.07 25.19
CA THR A 345 -24.02 -14.02 24.97
C THR A 345 -25.42 -14.40 25.44
N LEU A 346 -25.65 -15.66 25.84
CA LEU A 346 -26.94 -16.07 26.38
C LEU A 346 -26.99 -15.77 27.87
N PRO A 347 -27.92 -14.92 28.35
CA PRO A 347 -28.12 -14.70 29.79
C PRO A 347 -28.73 -15.94 30.42
N GLY A 348 -28.00 -16.60 31.32
CA GLY A 348 -28.49 -17.65 32.21
C GLY A 348 -28.68 -19.03 31.57
N GLY A 349 -27.76 -19.93 31.89
CA GLY A 349 -27.72 -21.31 31.45
C GLY A 349 -29.06 -22.03 31.38
N GLN A 350 -29.54 -22.28 30.18
CA GLN A 350 -30.39 -23.42 29.90
C GLN A 350 -29.77 -24.17 28.73
N SER A 351 -29.28 -25.39 29.03
CA SER A 351 -28.85 -26.34 28.03
C SER A 351 -30.05 -26.73 27.17
N VAL A 352 -30.01 -26.39 25.87
CA VAL A 352 -30.91 -27.01 24.92
C VAL A 352 -30.21 -28.28 24.43
N VAL A 353 -30.56 -29.39 25.06
CA VAL A 353 -30.35 -30.75 24.53
C VAL A 353 -31.57 -31.06 23.68
N SER A 354 -31.35 -31.23 22.36
CA SER A 354 -31.96 -32.29 21.54
C SER A 354 -31.59 -32.05 20.07
#